data_d3eada240911f6bac870625292d38160
#
_entry.id   d3eada240911f6bac870625292d38160
#
_cell.length_a   1.000
_cell.length_b   1.000
_cell.length_c   1.000
_cell.angle_alpha   90.00
_cell.angle_beta   90.00
_cell.angle_gamma   90.00
#
_symmetry.space_group_name_H-M   'P 1'
#
loop_
_entity.id
_entity.type
_entity.pdbx_description
1 polymer ?
#
loop_
_entity_poly.entity_id
_entity_poly.type
_entity_poly.pdbx_seq_one_letter_code
_entity_poly.pdbx_strand_id
1 'polypeptide(L)'
;VLERGKDVTNRMKDVEHFWESGELNPESNVQFGEGGAGTFSDGKLNTLVKDKFGRNRFVLETFVEHGAPEEILYENKPHIGTDLLRNVVAGIREEIRSLGGDVRFEAKVTDFVIQDGKLTGLIINDKEEIKTETAILAPGHSARDTFKVLSDRDLEMNPKAFAIGLRVEHPREMIDHSQYGKGA
;
A
#
# COMPACT_ATOMS: atom_id res chain seq x y z
N VAL A 1 -1.59 -12.58 6.89
CA VAL A 1 -1.75 -11.20 6.41
C VAL A 1 -3.23 -10.84 6.45
N LEU A 2 -3.56 -9.66 6.98
CA LEU A 2 -4.93 -9.14 7.03
C LEU A 2 -4.97 -7.85 6.21
N GLU A 3 -5.81 -7.81 5.19
CA GLU A 3 -6.03 -6.64 4.33
C GLU A 3 -7.50 -6.23 4.40
N ARG A 4 -7.75 -4.92 4.62
CA ARG A 4 -9.14 -4.41 4.72
C ARG A 4 -9.87 -4.45 3.40
N GLY A 5 -9.16 -4.21 2.30
CA GLY A 5 -9.72 -4.20 0.96
C GLY A 5 -9.75 -5.58 0.31
N LYS A 6 -10.01 -5.58 -0.97
CA LYS A 6 -10.10 -6.78 -1.79
C LYS A 6 -8.73 -7.20 -2.34
N ASP A 7 -8.66 -8.42 -2.85
CA ASP A 7 -7.55 -8.87 -3.68
C ASP A 7 -7.38 -7.97 -4.92
N VAL A 8 -6.20 -7.97 -5.51
CA VAL A 8 -5.84 -7.03 -6.58
C VAL A 8 -6.77 -7.07 -7.79
N THR A 9 -7.34 -8.24 -8.11
CA THR A 9 -8.26 -8.42 -9.24
C THR A 9 -9.63 -7.79 -8.98
N ASN A 10 -10.19 -8.02 -7.80
CA ASN A 10 -11.48 -7.45 -7.42
C ASN A 10 -11.38 -5.98 -7.04
N ARG A 11 -10.26 -5.59 -6.42
CA ARG A 11 -9.92 -4.19 -6.13
C ARG A 11 -9.87 -3.33 -7.40
N MET A 12 -9.37 -3.87 -8.52
CA MET A 12 -9.35 -3.16 -9.79
C MET A 12 -10.75 -2.73 -10.22
N LYS A 13 -11.75 -3.60 -10.04
CA LYS A 13 -13.16 -3.26 -10.36
C LYS A 13 -13.68 -2.09 -9.52
N ASP A 14 -13.33 -2.06 -8.22
CA ASP A 14 -13.73 -0.94 -7.35
C ASP A 14 -13.04 0.37 -7.77
N VAL A 15 -11.79 0.30 -8.21
CA VAL A 15 -11.04 1.47 -8.69
C VAL A 15 -11.59 1.99 -10.01
N GLU A 16 -11.87 1.10 -10.97
CA GLU A 16 -12.49 1.46 -12.26
C GLU A 16 -13.88 2.05 -12.06
N HIS A 17 -14.70 1.43 -11.22
CA HIS A 17 -16.01 1.95 -10.86
C HIS A 17 -15.93 3.38 -10.29
N PHE A 18 -14.99 3.61 -9.38
CA PHE A 18 -14.76 4.96 -8.82
C PHE A 18 -14.36 5.97 -9.89
N TRP A 19 -13.50 5.61 -10.83
CA TRP A 19 -13.09 6.52 -11.91
C TRP A 19 -14.22 6.86 -12.87
N GLU A 20 -15.15 5.93 -13.11
CA GLU A 20 -16.29 6.11 -13.99
C GLU A 20 -17.46 6.84 -13.32
N SER A 21 -17.77 6.50 -12.07
CA SER A 21 -18.97 6.96 -11.36
C SER A 21 -18.72 8.07 -10.34
N GLY A 22 -17.50 8.19 -9.83
CA GLY A 22 -17.17 9.00 -8.66
C GLY A 22 -17.57 8.37 -7.31
N GLU A 23 -18.13 7.15 -7.30
CA GLU A 23 -18.54 6.44 -6.09
C GLU A 23 -17.37 5.70 -5.46
N LEU A 24 -16.86 6.22 -4.35
CA LEU A 24 -15.73 5.63 -3.63
C LEU A 24 -16.18 4.50 -2.71
N ASN A 25 -15.60 3.31 -2.89
CA ASN A 25 -15.64 2.27 -1.85
C ASN A 25 -14.61 2.61 -0.74
N PRO A 26 -15.01 2.90 0.50
CA PRO A 26 -14.10 3.34 1.54
C PRO A 26 -13.11 2.27 2.00
N GLU A 27 -13.42 1.00 1.81
CA GLU A 27 -12.58 -0.11 2.27
C GLU A 27 -11.75 -0.74 1.14
N SER A 28 -12.09 -0.51 -0.15
CA SER A 28 -11.36 -1.07 -1.29
C SER A 28 -11.29 -0.03 -2.42
N ASN A 29 -10.12 0.56 -2.65
CA ASN A 29 -9.93 1.69 -3.56
C ASN A 29 -8.45 1.87 -3.93
N VAL A 30 -8.05 3.03 -4.45
CA VAL A 30 -6.65 3.34 -4.78
C VAL A 30 -5.70 3.39 -3.57
N GLN A 31 -6.20 3.45 -2.35
CA GLN A 31 -5.41 3.52 -1.11
C GLN A 31 -5.39 2.19 -0.37
N PHE A 32 -6.50 1.46 -0.37
CA PHE A 32 -6.72 0.22 0.37
C PHE A 32 -6.97 -0.95 -0.55
N GLY A 33 -6.50 -2.11 -0.15
CA GLY A 33 -6.54 -3.36 -0.88
C GLY A 33 -5.15 -3.90 -1.19
N GLU A 34 -5.10 -5.11 -1.69
CA GLU A 34 -3.87 -5.85 -1.97
C GLU A 34 -2.88 -5.03 -2.81
N GLY A 35 -1.61 -5.00 -2.38
CA GLY A 35 -0.53 -4.24 -3.02
C GLY A 35 -0.45 -2.77 -2.64
N GLY A 36 -1.39 -2.25 -1.83
CA GLY A 36 -1.37 -0.88 -1.34
C GLY A 36 -1.52 0.18 -2.43
N ALA A 37 -1.21 1.44 -2.11
CA ALA A 37 -1.40 2.58 -3.03
C ALA A 37 -0.51 2.53 -4.28
N GLY A 38 0.64 1.83 -4.22
CA GLY A 38 1.56 1.69 -5.35
C GLY A 38 0.99 0.95 -6.56
N THR A 39 0.09 -0.01 -6.31
CA THR A 39 -0.48 -0.88 -7.35
C THR A 39 -1.29 -0.14 -8.41
N PHE A 40 -1.90 1.00 -8.06
CA PHE A 40 -2.72 1.82 -8.96
C PHE A 40 -2.15 3.23 -9.16
N SER A 41 -0.86 3.38 -8.93
CA SER A 41 -0.09 4.59 -9.24
C SER A 41 0.97 4.27 -10.31
N ASP A 42 2.03 5.06 -10.39
CA ASP A 42 3.11 4.82 -11.36
C ASP A 42 4.11 3.72 -10.96
N GLY A 43 3.88 3.01 -9.85
CA GLY A 43 4.69 1.87 -9.42
C GLY A 43 6.15 2.20 -9.09
N LYS A 44 6.42 3.44 -8.69
CA LYS A 44 7.78 3.86 -8.30
C LYS A 44 8.26 3.13 -7.05
N LEU A 45 9.47 2.60 -7.11
CA LEU A 45 10.14 1.89 -6.01
C LEU A 45 11.22 2.74 -5.33
N ASN A 46 11.10 4.07 -5.41
CA ASN A 46 12.10 4.98 -4.86
C ASN A 46 12.05 5.01 -3.33
N THR A 47 13.22 4.93 -2.71
CA THR A 47 13.37 5.09 -1.26
C THR A 47 14.58 5.97 -0.93
N LEU A 48 14.49 6.72 0.15
CA LEU A 48 15.60 7.47 0.73
C LEU A 48 16.33 6.68 1.82
N VAL A 49 15.87 5.47 2.13
CA VAL A 49 16.49 4.61 3.15
C VAL A 49 17.83 4.09 2.62
N LYS A 50 18.91 4.30 3.40
CA LYS A 50 20.22 3.71 3.12
C LYS A 50 20.19 2.24 3.48
N ASP A 51 20.38 1.38 2.49
CA ASP A 51 20.35 -0.07 2.67
C ASP A 51 21.68 -0.60 3.23
N LYS A 52 21.80 -0.59 4.54
CA LYS A 52 23.00 -1.08 5.24
C LYS A 52 23.09 -2.63 5.31
N PHE A 53 21.97 -3.32 5.07
CA PHE A 53 21.84 -4.76 5.33
C PHE A 53 21.39 -5.57 4.12
N GLY A 54 21.33 -4.97 2.94
CA GLY A 54 20.86 -5.62 1.72
C GLY A 54 19.35 -5.90 1.67
N ARG A 55 18.54 -5.30 2.55
CA ARG A 55 17.10 -5.57 2.64
C ARG A 55 16.32 -5.01 1.47
N ASN A 56 16.72 -3.83 0.96
CA ASN A 56 16.11 -3.27 -0.25
C ASN A 56 16.40 -4.17 -1.45
N ARG A 57 17.62 -4.67 -1.55
CA ARG A 57 18.03 -5.60 -2.59
C ARG A 57 17.20 -6.88 -2.53
N PHE A 58 17.04 -7.48 -1.35
CA PHE A 58 16.19 -8.65 -1.15
C PHE A 58 14.74 -8.41 -1.62
N VAL A 59 14.16 -7.26 -1.29
CA VAL A 59 12.78 -6.93 -1.73
C VAL A 59 12.69 -6.83 -3.25
N LEU A 60 13.67 -6.19 -3.91
CA LEU A 60 13.69 -6.08 -5.38
C LEU A 60 13.87 -7.46 -6.03
N GLU A 61 14.73 -8.31 -5.49
CA GLU A 61 14.91 -9.70 -5.96
C GLU A 61 13.62 -10.50 -5.84
N THR A 62 12.93 -10.39 -4.70
CA THR A 62 11.60 -11.00 -4.52
C THR A 62 10.59 -10.52 -5.57
N PHE A 63 10.59 -9.24 -5.93
CA PHE A 63 9.73 -8.75 -7.00
C PHE A 63 10.08 -9.34 -8.36
N VAL A 64 11.38 -9.50 -8.68
CA VAL A 64 11.84 -10.13 -9.94
C VAL A 64 11.45 -11.60 -9.96
N GLU A 65 11.61 -12.33 -8.86
CA GLU A 65 11.17 -13.73 -8.74
C GLU A 65 9.67 -13.91 -9.02
N HIS A 66 8.86 -12.86 -8.80
CA HIS A 66 7.43 -12.84 -9.07
C HIS A 66 7.04 -12.13 -10.36
N GLY A 67 8.00 -11.87 -11.26
CA GLY A 67 7.74 -11.39 -12.61
C GLY A 67 7.92 -9.89 -12.83
N ALA A 68 8.56 -9.18 -11.91
CA ALA A 68 9.04 -7.83 -12.20
C ALA A 68 10.24 -7.87 -13.16
N PRO A 69 10.46 -6.81 -13.96
CA PRO A 69 11.61 -6.75 -14.86
C PRO A 69 12.92 -6.71 -14.06
N GLU A 70 13.96 -7.41 -14.56
CA GLU A 70 15.28 -7.46 -13.92
C GLU A 70 15.95 -6.07 -13.81
N GLU A 71 15.58 -5.15 -14.67
CA GLU A 71 16.08 -3.78 -14.72
C GLU A 71 15.92 -3.05 -13.40
N ILE A 72 14.91 -3.38 -12.59
CA ILE A 72 14.69 -2.77 -11.26
C ILE A 72 15.86 -3.02 -10.30
N LEU A 73 16.69 -4.03 -10.56
CA LEU A 73 17.84 -4.37 -9.72
C LEU A 73 19.03 -3.43 -9.88
N TYR A 74 19.13 -2.70 -11.00
CA TYR A 74 20.26 -1.85 -11.31
C TYR A 74 19.89 -0.43 -11.75
N GLU A 75 18.63 -0.16 -12.04
CA GLU A 75 18.17 1.20 -12.35
C GLU A 75 18.21 2.13 -11.12
N ASN A 76 18.61 3.37 -11.33
CA ASN A 76 18.73 4.35 -10.24
C ASN A 76 17.37 4.77 -9.63
N LYS A 77 16.32 4.74 -10.42
CA LYS A 77 14.94 5.07 -10.00
C LYS A 77 13.98 4.02 -10.54
N PRO A 78 14.03 2.80 -9.99
CA PRO A 78 13.28 1.71 -10.54
C PRO A 78 11.77 1.94 -10.37
N HIS A 79 11.01 1.46 -11.34
CA HIS A 79 9.56 1.41 -11.27
C HIS A 79 9.06 0.12 -11.94
N ILE A 80 7.92 -0.37 -11.46
CA ILE A 80 7.22 -1.49 -12.07
C ILE A 80 5.90 -0.95 -12.60
N GLY A 81 5.62 -1.14 -13.88
CA GLY A 81 4.33 -0.75 -14.47
C GLY A 81 3.16 -1.39 -13.71
N THR A 82 2.04 -0.68 -13.63
CA THR A 82 0.86 -1.11 -12.86
C THR A 82 0.35 -2.48 -13.28
N ASP A 83 0.45 -2.84 -14.56
CA ASP A 83 0.01 -4.15 -15.06
C ASP A 83 0.87 -5.29 -14.53
N LEU A 84 2.20 -5.11 -14.54
CA LEU A 84 3.13 -6.09 -14.00
C LEU A 84 3.06 -6.17 -12.48
N LEU A 85 2.95 -5.02 -11.80
CA LEU A 85 2.91 -4.98 -10.34
C LEU A 85 1.73 -5.76 -9.77
N ARG A 86 0.59 -5.78 -10.45
CA ARG A 86 -0.56 -6.61 -10.05
C ARG A 86 -0.23 -8.10 -10.05
N ASN A 87 0.48 -8.56 -11.08
CA ASN A 87 0.90 -9.96 -11.19
C ASN A 87 1.94 -10.31 -10.12
N VAL A 88 2.91 -9.43 -9.88
CA VAL A 88 3.93 -9.58 -8.83
C VAL A 88 3.26 -9.75 -7.46
N VAL A 89 2.34 -8.86 -7.12
CA VAL A 89 1.63 -8.89 -5.82
C VAL A 89 0.80 -10.17 -5.68
N ALA A 90 0.07 -10.57 -6.73
CA ALA A 90 -0.68 -11.83 -6.72
C ALA A 90 0.26 -13.05 -6.57
N GLY A 91 1.40 -13.05 -7.24
CA GLY A 91 2.40 -14.11 -7.11
C GLY A 91 2.95 -14.25 -5.69
N ILE A 92 3.31 -13.13 -5.06
CA ILE A 92 3.75 -13.12 -3.65
C ILE A 92 2.67 -13.67 -2.72
N ARG A 93 1.40 -13.31 -2.94
CA ARG A 93 0.29 -13.90 -2.16
C ARG A 93 0.23 -15.41 -2.29
N GLU A 94 0.33 -15.93 -3.51
CA GLU A 94 0.28 -17.39 -3.72
C GLU A 94 1.50 -18.09 -3.11
N GLU A 95 2.67 -17.46 -3.11
CA GLU A 95 3.83 -17.98 -2.40
C GLU A 95 3.57 -18.03 -0.89
N ILE A 96 3.07 -16.97 -0.27
CA ILE A 96 2.72 -16.94 1.15
C ILE A 96 1.79 -18.11 1.48
N ARG A 97 0.77 -18.36 0.66
CA ARG A 97 -0.17 -19.45 0.83
C ARG A 97 0.48 -20.81 0.68
N SER A 98 1.35 -20.97 -0.32
CA SER A 98 2.07 -22.23 -0.57
C SER A 98 2.99 -22.61 0.59
N LEU A 99 3.51 -21.62 1.31
CA LEU A 99 4.34 -21.78 2.51
C LEU A 99 3.51 -21.98 3.79
N GLY A 100 2.19 -22.11 3.67
CA GLY A 100 1.27 -22.33 4.81
C GLY A 100 0.82 -21.03 5.50
N GLY A 101 1.12 -19.87 4.94
CA GLY A 101 0.62 -18.59 5.43
C GLY A 101 -0.84 -18.37 5.03
N ASP A 102 -1.52 -17.53 5.79
CA ASP A 102 -2.90 -17.11 5.49
C ASP A 102 -2.93 -15.63 5.03
N VAL A 103 -3.66 -15.37 3.94
CA VAL A 103 -3.90 -14.02 3.41
C VAL A 103 -5.40 -13.82 3.28
N ARG A 104 -5.94 -12.95 4.14
CA ARG A 104 -7.37 -12.65 4.24
C ARG A 104 -7.65 -11.23 3.74
N PHE A 105 -8.60 -11.14 2.84
CA PHE A 105 -9.15 -9.87 2.33
C PHE A 105 -10.45 -9.52 3.01
N GLU A 106 -10.87 -8.26 2.88
CA GLU A 106 -12.05 -7.72 3.56
C GLU A 106 -11.99 -8.00 5.08
N ALA A 107 -10.77 -8.02 5.60
CA ALA A 107 -10.39 -8.36 6.97
C ALA A 107 -9.74 -7.15 7.65
N LYS A 108 -10.54 -6.15 7.94
CA LYS A 108 -10.13 -4.91 8.61
C LYS A 108 -9.84 -5.17 10.08
N VAL A 109 -8.62 -4.86 10.52
CA VAL A 109 -8.32 -4.82 11.95
C VAL A 109 -8.99 -3.57 12.54
N THR A 110 -9.98 -3.78 13.39
CA THR A 110 -10.78 -2.70 13.98
C THR A 110 -10.39 -2.39 15.43
N ASP A 111 -9.70 -3.32 16.09
CA ASP A 111 -9.20 -3.08 17.45
C ASP A 111 -8.06 -4.04 17.83
N PHE A 112 -7.38 -3.74 18.94
CA PHE A 112 -6.29 -4.50 19.53
C PHE A 112 -6.67 -4.94 20.95
N VAL A 113 -6.54 -6.23 21.24
CA VAL A 113 -6.72 -6.77 22.60
C VAL A 113 -5.39 -6.69 23.33
N ILE A 114 -5.34 -5.83 24.34
CA ILE A 114 -4.15 -5.61 25.17
C ILE A 114 -4.47 -5.98 26.61
N GLN A 115 -3.70 -6.88 27.20
CA GLN A 115 -3.82 -7.30 28.59
C GLN A 115 -2.45 -7.16 29.26
N ASP A 116 -2.42 -6.50 30.40
CA ASP A 116 -1.20 -6.25 31.19
C ASP A 116 -0.05 -5.65 30.33
N GLY A 117 -0.38 -4.73 29.44
CA GLY A 117 0.57 -4.07 28.54
C GLY A 117 1.10 -4.94 27.39
N LYS A 118 0.52 -6.13 27.15
CA LYS A 118 0.91 -7.04 26.07
C LYS A 118 -0.24 -7.24 25.09
N LEU A 119 0.10 -7.30 23.82
CA LEU A 119 -0.85 -7.70 22.79
C LEU A 119 -1.24 -9.18 23.01
N THR A 120 -2.52 -9.47 22.99
CA THR A 120 -3.05 -10.84 23.11
C THR A 120 -3.98 -11.20 21.98
N GLY A 121 -4.44 -10.22 21.19
CA GLY A 121 -5.30 -10.46 20.05
C GLY A 121 -5.59 -9.24 19.21
N LEU A 122 -6.23 -9.48 18.08
CA LEU A 122 -6.74 -8.47 17.14
C LEU A 122 -8.23 -8.71 16.94
N ILE A 123 -9.01 -7.63 16.85
CA ILE A 123 -10.41 -7.68 16.47
C ILE A 123 -10.54 -7.38 14.97
N ILE A 124 -11.23 -8.24 14.25
CA ILE A 124 -11.46 -8.14 12.83
C ILE A 124 -12.93 -7.80 12.56
N ASN A 125 -13.17 -6.72 11.83
CA ASN A 125 -14.51 -6.29 11.40
C ASN A 125 -15.49 -6.16 12.59
N ASP A 126 -15.03 -5.77 13.78
CA ASP A 126 -15.79 -5.66 15.02
C ASP A 126 -16.47 -6.97 15.49
N LYS A 127 -16.04 -8.13 15.01
CA LYS A 127 -16.74 -9.41 15.23
C LYS A 127 -15.85 -10.58 15.62
N GLU A 128 -14.73 -10.74 14.97
CA GLU A 128 -13.84 -11.89 15.13
C GLU A 128 -12.59 -11.50 15.91
N GLU A 129 -12.23 -12.30 16.89
CA GLU A 129 -10.95 -12.16 17.60
C GLU A 129 -9.95 -13.19 17.08
N ILE A 130 -8.77 -12.70 16.66
CA ILE A 130 -7.61 -13.53 16.33
C ILE A 130 -6.60 -13.38 17.47
N LYS A 131 -6.31 -14.48 18.16
CA LYS A 131 -5.30 -14.48 19.23
C LYS A 131 -3.90 -14.41 18.62
N THR A 132 -3.12 -13.42 19.06
CA THR A 132 -1.72 -13.25 18.67
C THR A 132 -1.00 -12.39 19.68
N GLU A 133 0.28 -12.67 19.90
CA GLU A 133 1.15 -11.88 20.79
C GLU A 133 2.02 -10.90 19.99
N THR A 134 2.01 -11.00 18.67
CA THR A 134 2.84 -10.15 17.81
C THR A 134 2.07 -9.73 16.58
N ALA A 135 2.11 -8.44 16.25
CA ALA A 135 1.54 -7.89 15.03
C ALA A 135 2.50 -6.90 14.36
N ILE A 136 2.58 -6.95 13.03
CA ILE A 136 3.29 -5.96 12.23
C ILE A 136 2.25 -5.02 11.64
N LEU A 137 2.32 -3.74 12.04
CA LEU A 137 1.42 -2.71 11.55
C LEU A 137 1.99 -2.08 10.28
N ALA A 138 1.32 -2.30 9.18
CA ALA A 138 1.65 -1.70 7.88
C ALA A 138 0.41 -1.09 7.20
N PRO A 139 -0.38 -0.24 7.92
CA PRO A 139 -1.72 0.19 7.48
C PRO A 139 -1.69 1.23 6.36
N GLY A 140 -0.51 1.73 6.00
CA GLY A 140 -0.36 2.85 5.09
C GLY A 140 -0.77 4.19 5.72
N HIS A 141 -0.50 5.27 5.03
CA HIS A 141 -0.70 6.63 5.54
C HIS A 141 -2.18 7.05 5.64
N SER A 142 -3.06 6.42 4.88
CA SER A 142 -4.48 6.82 4.79
C SER A 142 -5.39 6.15 5.82
N ALA A 143 -4.89 5.19 6.60
CA ALA A 143 -5.65 4.43 7.59
C ALA A 143 -5.89 5.24 8.89
N ARG A 144 -6.59 6.35 8.79
CA ARG A 144 -6.83 7.29 9.91
C ARG A 144 -7.63 6.67 11.04
N ASP A 145 -8.56 5.78 10.72
CA ASP A 145 -9.33 4.99 11.67
C ASP A 145 -8.42 4.07 12.50
N THR A 146 -7.47 3.38 11.87
CA THR A 146 -6.47 2.58 12.58
C THR A 146 -5.61 3.45 13.51
N PHE A 147 -5.14 4.61 13.05
CA PHE A 147 -4.38 5.53 13.90
C PHE A 147 -5.21 6.03 15.08
N LYS A 148 -6.51 6.28 14.87
CA LYS A 148 -7.40 6.65 15.98
C LYS A 148 -7.49 5.54 17.01
N VAL A 149 -7.69 4.29 16.61
CA VAL A 149 -7.73 3.13 17.52
C VAL A 149 -6.43 3.00 18.30
N LEU A 150 -5.26 3.15 17.64
CA LEU A 150 -3.96 3.12 18.32
C LEU A 150 -3.83 4.22 19.38
N SER A 151 -4.29 5.43 19.05
CA SER A 151 -4.30 6.56 19.99
C SER A 151 -5.25 6.32 21.16
N ASP A 152 -6.45 5.81 20.90
CA ASP A 152 -7.46 5.49 21.92
C ASP A 152 -7.00 4.34 22.87
N ARG A 153 -5.96 3.58 22.46
CA ARG A 153 -5.29 2.54 23.25
C ARG A 153 -4.00 3.01 23.91
N ASP A 154 -3.78 4.33 23.97
CA ASP A 154 -2.60 4.96 24.58
C ASP A 154 -1.26 4.50 24.02
N LEU A 155 -1.22 4.04 22.74
CA LEU A 155 0.06 3.79 22.08
C LEU A 155 0.73 5.14 21.76
N GLU A 156 1.99 5.26 22.13
CA GLU A 156 2.75 6.48 21.90
C GLU A 156 2.88 6.75 20.40
N MET A 157 2.35 7.89 19.95
CA MET A 157 2.45 8.37 18.58
C MET A 157 2.90 9.82 18.56
N ASN A 158 3.96 10.09 17.81
CA ASN A 158 4.50 11.43 17.66
C ASN A 158 4.17 12.01 16.27
N PRO A 159 3.69 13.26 16.18
CA PRO A 159 3.44 13.90 14.91
C PRO A 159 4.74 14.05 14.12
N LYS A 160 4.71 13.75 12.84
CA LYS A 160 5.84 13.89 11.93
C LYS A 160 5.51 14.91 10.84
N ALA A 161 6.43 15.83 10.60
CA ALA A 161 6.32 16.75 9.47
C ALA A 161 6.27 15.98 8.13
N PHE A 162 5.43 16.44 7.22
CA PHE A 162 5.31 15.90 5.87
C PHE A 162 5.17 17.04 4.86
N ALA A 163 5.47 16.76 3.59
CA ALA A 163 5.23 17.70 2.51
C ALA A 163 3.74 17.73 2.16
N ILE A 164 3.17 18.92 2.08
CA ILE A 164 1.81 19.15 1.62
C ILE A 164 1.84 19.99 0.34
N GLY A 165 0.96 19.70 -0.58
CA GLY A 165 0.83 20.41 -1.83
C GLY A 165 -0.50 20.17 -2.50
N LEU A 166 -0.77 20.95 -3.52
CA LEU A 166 -1.93 20.81 -4.38
C LEU A 166 -1.48 20.32 -5.76
N ARG A 167 -2.29 19.48 -6.40
CA ARG A 167 -2.14 19.20 -7.82
C ARG A 167 -2.87 20.28 -8.58
N VAL A 168 -2.17 20.90 -9.52
CA VAL A 168 -2.72 21.92 -10.42
C VAL A 168 -2.62 21.41 -11.84
N GLU A 169 -3.70 21.51 -12.60
CA GLU A 169 -3.75 21.18 -14.02
C GLU A 169 -3.75 22.44 -14.86
N HIS A 170 -3.03 22.43 -15.96
CA HIS A 170 -2.92 23.52 -16.91
C HIS A 170 -3.07 22.99 -18.34
N PRO A 171 -3.60 23.81 -19.30
CA PRO A 171 -3.46 23.51 -20.70
C PRO A 171 -1.98 23.38 -21.07
N ARG A 172 -1.65 22.37 -21.87
CA ARG A 172 -0.26 22.08 -22.27
C ARG A 172 0.38 23.29 -22.96
N GLU A 173 -0.35 23.92 -23.86
CA GLU A 173 0.11 25.08 -24.63
C GLU A 173 0.54 26.26 -23.73
N MET A 174 -0.13 26.42 -22.58
CA MET A 174 0.24 27.46 -21.61
C MET A 174 1.62 27.18 -20.99
N ILE A 175 1.88 25.94 -20.66
CA ILE A 175 3.16 25.52 -20.09
C ILE A 175 4.27 25.59 -21.14
N ASP A 176 4.03 25.02 -22.33
CA ASP A 176 5.00 25.02 -23.45
C ASP A 176 5.37 26.46 -23.83
N HIS A 177 4.39 27.33 -23.97
CA HIS A 177 4.66 28.76 -24.25
C HIS A 177 5.45 29.46 -23.13
N SER A 178 5.15 29.15 -21.85
CA SER A 178 5.85 29.73 -20.72
C SER A 178 7.29 29.25 -20.59
N GLN A 179 7.57 28.00 -20.92
CA GLN A 179 8.89 27.40 -20.75
C GLN A 179 9.79 27.51 -21.98
N TYR A 180 9.22 27.42 -23.17
CA TYR A 180 9.96 27.29 -24.43
C TYR A 180 9.68 28.43 -25.43
N GLY A 181 8.72 29.33 -25.16
CA GLY A 181 8.37 30.44 -26.02
C GLY A 181 7.28 30.12 -27.04
N LYS A 182 6.91 31.14 -27.84
CA LYS A 182 5.85 31.00 -28.85
C LYS A 182 6.32 30.07 -29.98
N GLY A 183 5.54 29.00 -30.25
CA GLY A 183 5.77 28.07 -31.34
C GLY A 183 6.52 26.81 -30.94
N ALA A 184 6.63 26.53 -29.66
CA ALA A 184 7.17 25.25 -29.17
C ALA A 184 6.04 24.17 -29.17
#